data_a21b7bd0ef19f09373079a42aadca516
#
_entry.id   a21b7bd0ef19f09373079a42aadca516
#
_cell.length_a   1.000
_cell.length_b   1.000
_cell.length_c   1.000
_cell.angle_alpha   90.00
_cell.angle_beta   90.00
_cell.angle_gamma   90.00
#
_symmetry.space_group_name_H-M   'P 1'
#
loop_
_entity.id
_entity.type
_entity.pdbx_description
1 polymer ?
#
loop_
_entity_poly.entity_id
_entity_poly.type
_entity_poly.pdbx_seq_one_letter_code
_entity_poly.pdbx_strand_id
1 'polypeptide(L)'
;MFKRLSFALLAGACCLGAGFQQAAAIEAAPPLEPTVIYAEPRPLAPVRTAYAERSNLGGGFIEFLFGDGQNQGERYQQQPSYEPRRTLFPQLEPQHVLRQQEDDGEAGRPAFNPMFEKQLVDYHGKESAGTIIVDTPSKFLFLVQENGKAMRYGIGVGRPGFTWSGVKQISAKKEWPAWTPPPEMLVRRPDLPRHMEGGPQNPLGARAMYLGSSLYRIHGSNEPWTIGTNVSSGCIRMRNEDVIDLYGRVNVGARVVVI
;
A
#
# COMPACT_ATOMS: atom_id res chain seq x y z
N MET A 1 -55.95 -18.19 62.59
CA MET A 1 -55.45 -18.87 63.79
C MET A 1 -54.12 -18.28 64.19
N PHE A 2 -54.11 -17.71 65.36
CA PHE A 2 -53.09 -17.10 66.17
C PHE A 2 -51.75 -17.92 66.20
N LYS A 3 -50.56 -17.27 66.14
CA LYS A 3 -49.64 -17.22 67.27
C LYS A 3 -48.52 -16.22 67.04
N ARG A 4 -48.59 -15.17 67.82
CA ARG A 4 -47.52 -14.29 68.21
C ARG A 4 -46.49 -15.04 69.06
N LEU A 5 -45.20 -14.72 68.97
CA LEU A 5 -44.39 -14.66 70.19
C LEU A 5 -43.22 -13.69 69.99
N SER A 6 -43.12 -12.88 71.03
CA SER A 6 -42.22 -11.73 71.24
C SER A 6 -40.92 -12.15 71.95
N PHE A 7 -40.05 -11.14 72.10
CA PHE A 7 -38.94 -10.98 73.08
C PHE A 7 -37.63 -11.71 72.73
N ALA A 8 -36.46 -11.06 72.75
CA ALA A 8 -35.93 -10.26 73.84
C ALA A 8 -34.82 -9.30 73.36
N LEU A 9 -34.86 -8.11 73.89
CA LEU A 9 -33.80 -7.15 74.06
C LEU A 9 -32.60 -7.76 74.82
N LEU A 10 -31.37 -7.53 74.37
CA LEU A 10 -30.22 -7.52 75.27
C LEU A 10 -29.36 -6.33 74.93
N ALA A 11 -29.40 -5.32 75.78
CA ALA A 11 -28.49 -4.21 75.82
C ALA A 11 -27.16 -4.68 76.40
N GLY A 12 -26.06 -4.35 75.67
CA GLY A 12 -24.72 -4.55 76.17
C GLY A 12 -23.90 -3.32 75.81
N ALA A 13 -23.82 -2.39 76.73
CA ALA A 13 -22.89 -1.28 76.71
C ALA A 13 -21.53 -1.79 77.14
N CYS A 14 -20.45 -1.47 76.31
CA CYS A 14 -19.12 -1.40 76.89
C CYS A 14 -18.20 -0.59 75.95
N CYS A 15 -17.74 0.50 76.53
CA CYS A 15 -16.41 1.10 76.48
C CYS A 15 -15.86 1.72 75.17
N LEU A 16 -15.93 3.02 75.25
CA LEU A 16 -15.01 4.01 74.66
C LEU A 16 -13.56 3.55 74.70
N GLY A 17 -12.97 3.46 73.53
CA GLY A 17 -11.53 3.44 73.32
C GLY A 17 -11.22 4.36 72.16
N ALA A 18 -10.99 5.65 72.51
CA ALA A 18 -10.48 6.62 71.49
C ALA A 18 -9.03 6.34 71.17
N GLY A 19 -8.80 5.62 70.09
CA GLY A 19 -7.49 5.54 69.45
C GLY A 19 -7.38 6.62 68.42
N PHE A 20 -6.74 7.72 68.75
CA PHE A 20 -6.23 8.70 67.78
C PHE A 20 -5.14 8.04 66.96
N GLN A 21 -5.46 7.49 65.77
CA GLN A 21 -4.48 7.21 64.76
C GLN A 21 -4.18 8.51 64.05
N GLN A 22 -2.99 9.06 64.32
CA GLN A 22 -2.39 10.11 63.50
C GLN A 22 -2.18 9.52 62.11
N ALA A 23 -2.94 10.01 61.15
CA ALA A 23 -2.64 9.83 59.77
C ALA A 23 -1.35 10.62 59.43
N ALA A 24 -0.22 9.91 59.28
CA ALA A 24 0.97 10.50 58.72
C ALA A 24 0.64 10.89 57.29
N ALA A 25 0.60 12.16 56.99
CA ALA A 25 0.55 12.64 55.64
C ALA A 25 1.83 12.20 54.93
N ILE A 26 1.70 11.28 53.98
CA ILE A 26 2.76 10.96 53.02
C ILE A 26 2.87 12.20 52.14
N GLU A 27 3.88 12.98 52.39
CA GLU A 27 4.29 14.11 51.54
C GLU A 27 4.66 13.54 50.17
N ALA A 28 3.77 13.76 49.18
CA ALA A 28 4.01 13.33 47.84
C ALA A 28 5.25 14.04 47.30
N ALA A 29 6.27 13.27 46.96
CA ALA A 29 7.46 13.79 46.30
C ALA A 29 7.05 14.52 44.99
N PRO A 30 7.65 15.69 44.68
CA PRO A 30 7.32 16.40 43.44
C PRO A 30 7.61 15.53 42.24
N PRO A 31 6.80 15.63 41.18
CA PRO A 31 7.03 14.87 39.96
C PRO A 31 8.41 15.25 39.39
N LEU A 32 9.22 14.23 39.13
CA LEU A 32 10.52 14.40 38.46
C LEU A 32 10.23 14.96 37.06
N GLU A 33 10.64 16.20 36.82
CA GLU A 33 10.61 16.76 35.49
C GLU A 33 11.52 15.92 34.57
N PRO A 34 11.08 15.56 33.35
CA PRO A 34 11.92 14.83 32.44
C PRO A 34 13.12 15.69 32.03
N THR A 35 14.31 15.28 32.47
CA THR A 35 15.56 15.91 32.05
C THR A 35 15.75 15.59 30.56
N VAL A 36 15.53 16.57 29.70
CA VAL A 36 15.85 16.45 28.27
C VAL A 36 17.37 16.53 28.14
N ILE A 37 18.00 15.38 27.93
CA ILE A 37 19.42 15.31 27.61
C ILE A 37 19.57 15.67 26.13
N TYR A 38 19.99 16.87 25.82
CA TYR A 38 20.43 17.22 24.47
C TYR A 38 21.75 16.51 24.22
N ALA A 39 21.73 15.51 23.32
CA ALA A 39 22.97 14.93 22.80
C ALA A 39 23.69 16.04 22.01
N GLU A 40 24.94 16.33 22.39
CA GLU A 40 25.78 17.21 21.60
C GLU A 40 25.84 16.74 20.15
N PRO A 41 25.72 17.63 19.17
CA PRO A 41 25.81 17.24 17.76
C PRO A 41 27.24 16.73 17.51
N ARG A 42 27.37 15.40 17.34
CA ARG A 42 28.60 14.83 16.79
C ARG A 42 28.75 15.38 15.38
N PRO A 43 29.95 15.88 15.02
CA PRO A 43 30.22 16.24 13.63
C PRO A 43 29.98 14.99 12.77
N LEU A 44 29.00 15.08 11.89
CA LEU A 44 28.72 14.04 10.90
C LEU A 44 29.97 13.88 10.03
N ALA A 45 30.59 12.71 10.07
CA ALA A 45 31.60 12.35 9.09
C ALA A 45 31.00 12.57 7.69
N PRO A 46 31.76 13.10 6.71
CA PRO A 46 31.24 13.32 5.37
C PRO A 46 30.74 11.97 4.85
N VAL A 47 29.42 11.90 4.68
CA VAL A 47 28.77 10.78 3.99
C VAL A 47 29.33 10.84 2.58
N ARG A 48 30.22 9.90 2.23
CA ARG A 48 30.52 9.61 0.83
C ARG A 48 29.20 9.18 0.23
N THR A 49 28.54 10.09 -0.48
CA THR A 49 27.46 9.73 -1.38
C THR A 49 28.09 8.79 -2.41
N ALA A 50 27.96 7.46 -2.17
CA ALA A 50 28.07 6.54 -3.26
C ALA A 50 27.04 7.05 -4.30
N TYR A 51 27.53 7.48 -5.45
CA TYR A 51 26.68 7.67 -6.62
C TYR A 51 26.00 6.31 -6.82
N ALA A 52 24.75 6.20 -6.40
CA ALA A 52 23.89 5.12 -6.84
C ALA A 52 23.83 5.29 -8.35
N GLU A 53 24.40 4.35 -9.09
CA GLU A 53 24.17 4.24 -10.52
C GLU A 53 22.68 4.39 -10.72
N ARG A 54 22.30 5.39 -11.54
CA ARG A 54 20.91 5.63 -11.90
C ARG A 54 20.41 4.34 -12.49
N SER A 55 19.59 3.61 -11.72
CA SER A 55 18.84 2.51 -12.27
C SER A 55 17.95 3.10 -13.35
N ASN A 56 18.33 2.86 -14.60
CA ASN A 56 17.50 3.13 -15.77
C ASN A 56 16.31 2.16 -15.71
N LEU A 57 15.32 2.50 -14.89
CA LEU A 57 14.05 1.78 -14.79
C LEU A 57 13.19 2.17 -16.00
N GLY A 58 13.71 1.83 -17.18
CA GLY A 58 13.08 1.91 -18.50
C GLY A 58 11.79 2.71 -18.58
N GLY A 59 11.86 4.05 -18.66
CA GLY A 59 10.82 4.99 -19.11
C GLY A 59 9.33 4.67 -18.90
N GLY A 60 8.98 3.87 -17.90
CA GLY A 60 7.60 3.49 -17.62
C GLY A 60 6.81 4.58 -16.90
N PHE A 61 5.49 4.41 -16.84
CA PHE A 61 4.57 5.34 -16.20
C PHE A 61 4.95 5.65 -14.72
N ILE A 62 5.63 4.74 -14.04
CA ILE A 62 6.15 4.96 -12.67
C ILE A 62 7.29 5.97 -12.66
N GLU A 63 8.23 5.87 -13.59
CA GLU A 63 9.32 6.84 -13.73
C GLU A 63 8.75 8.20 -14.11
N PHE A 64 7.75 8.22 -14.98
CA PHE A 64 6.97 9.39 -15.32
C PHE A 64 6.24 9.97 -14.09
N LEU A 65 5.64 9.15 -13.24
CA LEU A 65 4.91 9.59 -12.04
C LEU A 65 5.81 9.98 -10.86
N PHE A 66 7.01 9.42 -10.77
CA PHE A 66 7.80 9.46 -9.55
C PHE A 66 9.29 9.75 -9.76
N GLY A 67 9.74 9.88 -11.00
CA GLY A 67 11.10 10.34 -11.31
C GLY A 67 11.28 11.81 -10.96
N ASP A 68 12.44 12.18 -10.42
CA ASP A 68 12.81 13.58 -10.24
C ASP A 68 12.92 14.25 -11.62
N GLY A 69 12.12 15.29 -11.85
CA GLY A 69 11.96 15.99 -13.11
C GLY A 69 13.17 16.85 -13.57
N GLN A 70 14.39 16.44 -13.26
CA GLN A 70 15.60 17.12 -13.69
C GLN A 70 16.36 16.25 -14.70
N ASN A 71 15.92 16.20 -15.93
CA ASN A 71 16.70 15.99 -17.16
C ASN A 71 15.81 15.58 -18.35
N GLN A 72 14.90 16.45 -18.75
CA GLN A 72 14.37 16.44 -20.12
C GLN A 72 14.74 17.76 -20.83
N GLY A 73 16.02 18.00 -20.90
CA GLY A 73 16.60 18.96 -21.82
C GLY A 73 17.65 18.25 -22.64
N GLU A 74 17.51 18.32 -23.96
CA GLU A 74 18.48 17.93 -24.97
C GLU A 74 18.61 16.43 -25.29
N ARG A 75 17.80 15.99 -26.24
CA ARG A 75 18.21 15.14 -27.38
C ARG A 75 17.08 15.02 -28.41
N TYR A 76 16.73 16.13 -29.05
CA TYR A 76 16.28 16.03 -30.44
C TYR A 76 17.52 15.97 -31.32
N GLN A 77 18.05 14.80 -31.57
CA GLN A 77 18.96 14.58 -32.69
C GLN A 77 18.15 14.45 -33.96
N GLN A 78 18.49 15.33 -34.88
CA GLN A 78 17.99 15.44 -36.24
C GLN A 78 17.91 14.06 -36.93
N GLN A 79 16.73 13.75 -37.42
CA GLN A 79 16.53 12.66 -38.38
C GLN A 79 17.27 13.02 -39.68
N PRO A 80 18.07 12.12 -40.24
CA PRO A 80 18.58 12.29 -41.58
C PRO A 80 17.40 12.22 -42.55
N SER A 81 17.27 13.24 -43.38
CA SER A 81 16.34 13.28 -44.50
C SER A 81 16.70 12.19 -45.52
N TYR A 82 15.86 11.18 -45.61
CA TYR A 82 15.95 10.17 -46.66
C TYR A 82 15.22 10.67 -47.91
N GLU A 83 15.96 10.92 -48.96
CA GLU A 83 15.42 11.10 -50.29
C GLU A 83 14.88 9.78 -50.84
N PRO A 84 13.71 9.74 -51.53
CA PRO A 84 13.16 8.49 -52.02
C PRO A 84 13.86 8.09 -53.32
N ARG A 85 14.72 7.08 -53.28
CA ARG A 85 15.16 6.35 -54.45
C ARG A 85 13.99 5.53 -55.00
N ARG A 86 13.52 5.91 -56.19
CA ARG A 86 12.61 5.08 -57.00
C ARG A 86 13.29 3.75 -57.34
N THR A 87 12.84 2.67 -56.78
CA THR A 87 13.11 1.33 -57.27
C THR A 87 11.82 0.70 -57.74
N LEU A 88 11.81 0.38 -59.01
CA LEU A 88 10.81 -0.39 -59.75
C LEU A 88 10.93 -1.88 -59.31
N PHE A 89 10.06 -2.38 -58.40
CA PHE A 89 9.72 -3.79 -58.29
C PHE A 89 8.36 -3.95 -57.57
N PRO A 90 7.56 -4.99 -57.90
CA PRO A 90 6.17 -5.06 -57.52
C PRO A 90 5.96 -5.47 -56.05
N GLN A 91 4.86 -4.95 -55.50
CA GLN A 91 4.31 -5.14 -54.16
C GLN A 91 4.25 -6.61 -53.72
N LEU A 92 4.97 -6.91 -52.63
CA LEU A 92 4.63 -7.96 -51.71
C LEU A 92 4.19 -7.27 -50.40
N GLU A 93 3.01 -7.61 -49.95
CA GLU A 93 2.30 -6.95 -48.86
C GLU A 93 3.08 -6.94 -47.52
N PRO A 94 3.07 -5.83 -46.77
CA PRO A 94 3.80 -5.73 -45.51
C PRO A 94 2.94 -6.21 -44.33
N GLN A 95 2.73 -7.53 -44.17
CA GLN A 95 2.15 -8.08 -42.98
C GLN A 95 3.17 -8.36 -41.83
N HIS A 96 4.45 -8.15 -42.10
CA HIS A 96 5.52 -8.44 -41.12
C HIS A 96 6.02 -7.21 -40.34
N VAL A 97 5.69 -5.98 -40.75
CA VAL A 97 6.25 -4.76 -40.14
C VAL A 97 5.47 -4.33 -38.89
N LEU A 98 4.18 -4.71 -38.77
CA LEU A 98 3.37 -4.36 -37.60
C LEU A 98 3.67 -5.21 -36.36
N ARG A 99 4.34 -6.34 -36.51
CA ARG A 99 4.72 -7.21 -35.38
C ARG A 99 6.05 -6.83 -34.74
N GLN A 100 6.93 -6.09 -35.42
CA GLN A 100 8.22 -5.68 -34.88
C GLN A 100 8.17 -4.36 -34.09
N GLN A 101 7.15 -3.53 -34.26
CA GLN A 101 7.02 -2.28 -33.49
C GLN A 101 6.37 -2.48 -32.09
N GLU A 102 5.73 -3.61 -31.84
CA GLU A 102 5.23 -3.94 -30.51
C GLU A 102 6.30 -4.58 -29.61
N ASP A 103 7.37 -5.13 -30.18
CA ASP A 103 8.42 -5.86 -29.46
C ASP A 103 9.56 -4.95 -28.95
N ASP A 104 9.79 -3.81 -29.60
CA ASP A 104 10.86 -2.88 -29.23
C ASP A 104 10.55 -2.08 -27.93
N GLY A 105 9.30 -2.05 -27.49
CA GLY A 105 8.87 -1.43 -26.25
C GLY A 105 9.02 -2.33 -25.01
N GLU A 106 9.15 -3.63 -25.22
CA GLU A 106 9.22 -4.63 -24.13
C GLU A 106 10.66 -5.05 -23.79
N ALA A 107 11.60 -4.86 -24.69
CA ALA A 107 13.00 -5.28 -24.55
C ALA A 107 13.79 -4.63 -23.40
N GLY A 108 13.24 -3.60 -22.75
CA GLY A 108 13.85 -2.92 -21.58
C GLY A 108 13.10 -3.08 -20.26
N ARG A 109 11.95 -3.77 -20.25
CA ARG A 109 11.15 -3.92 -19.03
C ARG A 109 11.56 -5.19 -18.27
N PRO A 110 11.78 -5.11 -16.95
CA PRO A 110 12.06 -6.31 -16.17
C PRO A 110 10.93 -7.32 -16.32
N ALA A 111 11.27 -8.59 -16.54
CA ALA A 111 10.28 -9.65 -16.53
C ALA A 111 9.62 -9.73 -15.15
N PHE A 112 8.34 -10.10 -15.10
CA PHE A 112 7.65 -10.37 -13.85
C PHE A 112 8.38 -11.49 -13.10
N ASN A 113 8.64 -11.29 -11.78
CA ASN A 113 9.29 -12.30 -10.97
C ASN A 113 8.29 -13.39 -10.55
N PRO A 114 8.50 -14.67 -10.94
CA PRO A 114 7.57 -15.77 -10.66
C PRO A 114 7.31 -16.03 -9.18
N MET A 115 8.18 -15.57 -8.25
CA MET A 115 7.93 -15.71 -6.81
C MET A 115 6.65 -15.00 -6.36
N PHE A 116 6.20 -14.00 -7.11
CA PHE A 116 4.99 -13.22 -6.83
C PHE A 116 3.73 -13.76 -7.50
N GLU A 117 3.81 -14.90 -8.16
CA GLU A 117 2.64 -15.56 -8.71
C GLU A 117 1.64 -15.96 -7.64
N LYS A 118 0.37 -15.95 -8.02
CA LYS A 118 -0.74 -16.38 -7.18
C LYS A 118 -0.58 -17.84 -6.76
N GLN A 119 -0.68 -18.11 -5.46
CA GLN A 119 -0.56 -19.47 -4.90
C GLN A 119 -1.53 -19.69 -3.75
N LEU A 120 -2.06 -20.91 -3.65
CA LEU A 120 -2.78 -21.36 -2.46
C LEU A 120 -1.74 -21.85 -1.45
N VAL A 121 -1.77 -21.26 -0.24
CA VAL A 121 -0.82 -21.55 0.85
C VAL A 121 -1.54 -21.94 2.13
N ASP A 122 -0.82 -22.60 3.06
CA ASP A 122 -1.32 -22.84 4.40
C ASP A 122 -1.39 -21.53 5.19
N TYR A 123 -2.44 -21.38 5.98
CA TYR A 123 -2.66 -20.21 6.82
C TYR A 123 -2.92 -20.65 8.26
N HIS A 124 -2.07 -20.20 9.18
CA HIS A 124 -2.14 -20.52 10.61
C HIS A 124 -2.43 -19.28 11.47
N GLY A 125 -2.86 -18.18 10.85
CA GLY A 125 -3.20 -16.94 11.55
C GLY A 125 -4.58 -16.99 12.21
N LYS A 126 -4.97 -15.85 12.81
CA LYS A 126 -6.20 -15.71 13.61
C LYS A 126 -7.36 -15.07 12.88
N GLU A 127 -7.11 -14.50 11.68
CA GLU A 127 -8.15 -13.79 10.93
C GLU A 127 -9.11 -14.79 10.28
N SER A 128 -10.38 -14.43 10.25
CA SER A 128 -11.45 -15.27 9.70
C SER A 128 -11.41 -15.34 8.17
N ALA A 129 -11.99 -16.38 7.59
CA ALA A 129 -12.18 -16.50 6.16
C ALA A 129 -12.89 -15.26 5.59
N GLY A 130 -12.49 -14.84 4.39
CA GLY A 130 -12.93 -13.60 3.75
C GLY A 130 -12.13 -12.34 4.15
N THR A 131 -11.24 -12.42 5.16
CA THR A 131 -10.35 -11.33 5.52
C THR A 131 -9.19 -11.25 4.53
N ILE A 132 -8.86 -10.03 4.12
CA ILE A 132 -7.66 -9.72 3.35
C ILE A 132 -6.56 -9.29 4.32
N ILE A 133 -5.38 -9.90 4.24
CA ILE A 133 -4.18 -9.49 4.98
C ILE A 133 -3.17 -8.96 3.99
N VAL A 134 -2.69 -7.75 4.19
CA VAL A 134 -1.66 -7.11 3.37
C VAL A 134 -0.38 -7.06 4.19
N ASP A 135 0.57 -7.92 3.87
CA ASP A 135 1.92 -7.95 4.44
C ASP A 135 2.81 -7.07 3.58
N THR A 136 2.96 -5.81 4.00
CA THR A 136 3.72 -4.81 3.24
C THR A 136 5.22 -5.09 3.23
N PRO A 137 5.87 -5.59 4.30
CA PRO A 137 7.26 -5.98 4.27
C PRO A 137 7.57 -7.11 3.27
N SER A 138 6.76 -8.16 3.25
CA SER A 138 6.98 -9.32 2.38
C SER A 138 6.49 -9.13 0.95
N LYS A 139 5.70 -8.08 0.67
CA LYS A 139 5.08 -7.78 -0.64
C LYS A 139 4.06 -8.83 -1.07
N PHE A 140 3.30 -9.35 -0.11
CA PHE A 140 2.22 -10.29 -0.36
C PHE A 140 0.89 -9.83 0.22
N LEU A 141 -0.18 -10.18 -0.47
CA LEU A 141 -1.55 -10.07 0.00
C LEU A 141 -2.12 -11.48 0.14
N PHE A 142 -2.81 -11.74 1.23
CA PHE A 142 -3.45 -13.02 1.50
C PHE A 142 -4.96 -12.83 1.63
N LEU A 143 -5.73 -13.57 0.85
CA LEU A 143 -7.16 -13.73 1.10
C LEU A 143 -7.34 -15.01 1.92
N VAL A 144 -7.70 -14.85 3.19
CA VAL A 144 -7.95 -15.97 4.09
C VAL A 144 -9.15 -16.76 3.59
N GLN A 145 -9.00 -18.07 3.51
CA GLN A 145 -10.02 -19.03 3.10
C GLN A 145 -10.38 -19.96 4.27
N GLU A 146 -11.40 -20.76 4.06
CA GLU A 146 -11.73 -21.84 5.00
C GLU A 146 -10.63 -22.91 5.01
N ASN A 147 -10.70 -23.81 6.00
CA ASN A 147 -9.82 -24.98 6.14
C ASN A 147 -8.32 -24.65 6.29
N GLY A 148 -8.00 -23.52 6.93
CA GLY A 148 -6.61 -23.16 7.21
C GLY A 148 -5.78 -22.87 5.94
N LYS A 149 -6.40 -22.34 4.91
CA LYS A 149 -5.74 -21.92 3.66
C LYS A 149 -5.87 -20.41 3.43
N ALA A 150 -5.00 -19.88 2.62
CA ALA A 150 -5.13 -18.53 2.07
C ALA A 150 -4.66 -18.49 0.62
N MET A 151 -5.33 -17.69 -0.20
CA MET A 151 -4.82 -17.37 -1.52
C MET A 151 -3.83 -16.22 -1.38
N ARG A 152 -2.58 -16.46 -1.75
CA ARG A 152 -1.49 -15.48 -1.71
C ARG A 152 -1.32 -14.84 -3.09
N TYR A 153 -1.17 -13.51 -3.12
CA TYR A 153 -0.91 -12.71 -4.32
C TYR A 153 0.31 -11.84 -4.09
N GLY A 154 1.14 -11.65 -5.12
CA GLY A 154 2.19 -10.65 -5.11
C GLY A 154 1.64 -9.24 -5.24
N ILE A 155 2.23 -8.27 -4.52
CA ILE A 155 1.78 -6.89 -4.53
C ILE A 155 2.93 -5.89 -4.64
N GLY A 156 2.64 -4.71 -5.18
CA GLY A 156 3.44 -3.50 -5.00
C GLY A 156 2.84 -2.65 -3.90
N VAL A 157 3.68 -1.98 -3.11
CA VAL A 157 3.27 -1.24 -1.91
C VAL A 157 3.78 0.20 -1.90
N GLY A 158 3.41 0.96 -0.85
CA GLY A 158 3.87 2.32 -0.65
C GLY A 158 5.38 2.44 -0.56
N ARG A 159 5.94 3.49 -1.16
CA ARG A 159 7.34 3.88 -0.99
C ARG A 159 7.62 4.27 0.46
N PRO A 160 8.88 4.32 0.91
CA PRO A 160 9.24 4.88 2.21
C PRO A 160 8.57 6.25 2.43
N GLY A 161 7.96 6.43 3.61
CA GLY A 161 7.15 7.62 3.94
C GLY A 161 5.69 7.57 3.47
N PHE A 162 5.29 6.55 2.68
CA PHE A 162 3.89 6.32 2.28
C PHE A 162 3.36 4.96 2.75
N THR A 163 4.08 4.30 3.63
CA THR A 163 3.62 3.07 4.27
C THR A 163 2.62 3.40 5.37
N TRP A 164 1.67 2.51 5.57
CA TRP A 164 0.67 2.61 6.62
C TRP A 164 0.27 1.21 7.08
N SER A 165 -0.27 1.11 8.28
CA SER A 165 -0.80 -0.13 8.84
C SER A 165 -2.16 0.11 9.48
N GLY A 166 -2.85 -0.96 9.83
CA GLY A 166 -4.13 -0.90 10.51
C GLY A 166 -5.24 -1.66 9.78
N VAL A 167 -6.47 -1.46 10.23
CA VAL A 167 -7.63 -2.19 9.73
C VAL A 167 -8.55 -1.24 8.96
N LYS A 168 -9.00 -1.71 7.80
CA LYS A 168 -10.02 -1.04 6.97
C LYS A 168 -11.03 -2.06 6.47
N GLN A 169 -12.03 -1.58 5.76
CA GLN A 169 -13.00 -2.39 5.03
C GLN A 169 -13.07 -1.93 3.58
N ILE A 170 -13.39 -2.84 2.68
CA ILE A 170 -13.71 -2.49 1.30
C ILE A 170 -15.02 -1.68 1.32
N SER A 171 -14.97 -0.41 0.94
CA SER A 171 -16.13 0.50 0.92
C SER A 171 -16.81 0.55 -0.44
N ALA A 172 -16.08 0.29 -1.52
CA ALA A 172 -16.60 0.25 -2.88
C ALA A 172 -15.70 -0.60 -3.78
N LYS A 173 -16.28 -1.08 -4.88
CA LYS A 173 -15.60 -1.84 -5.93
C LYS A 173 -15.92 -1.23 -7.27
N LYS A 174 -14.92 -1.10 -8.15
CA LYS A 174 -15.10 -0.59 -9.52
C LYS A 174 -14.31 -1.42 -10.53
N GLU A 175 -14.93 -1.66 -11.67
CA GLU A 175 -14.30 -2.20 -12.85
C GLU A 175 -13.78 -1.03 -13.71
N TRP A 176 -12.60 -1.19 -14.28
CA TRP A 176 -11.95 -0.18 -15.11
C TRP A 176 -12.14 1.24 -14.56
N PRO A 177 -11.67 1.51 -13.33
CA PRO A 177 -11.92 2.79 -12.68
C PRO A 177 -11.23 3.92 -13.43
N ALA A 178 -11.91 5.06 -13.56
CA ALA A 178 -11.25 6.30 -13.95
C ALA A 178 -10.29 6.74 -12.83
N TRP A 179 -9.22 7.43 -13.23
CA TRP A 179 -8.21 7.93 -12.31
C TRP A 179 -8.14 9.46 -12.35
N THR A 180 -8.24 10.06 -11.18
CA THR A 180 -7.99 11.48 -10.95
C THR A 180 -6.87 11.59 -9.93
N PRO A 181 -5.72 12.14 -10.30
CA PRO A 181 -4.61 12.36 -9.36
C PRO A 181 -5.04 13.22 -8.19
N PRO A 182 -4.63 12.92 -6.95
CA PRO A 182 -4.83 13.82 -5.82
C PRO A 182 -4.18 15.18 -6.07
N PRO A 183 -4.75 16.28 -5.53
CA PRO A 183 -4.19 17.63 -5.71
C PRO A 183 -2.70 17.74 -5.34
N GLU A 184 -2.29 17.10 -4.25
CA GLU A 184 -0.90 17.09 -3.80
C GLU A 184 0.03 16.38 -4.79
N MET A 185 -0.49 15.42 -5.54
CA MET A 185 0.26 14.76 -6.60
C MET A 185 0.44 15.69 -7.80
N LEU A 186 -0.60 16.42 -8.19
CA LEU A 186 -0.52 17.40 -9.27
C LEU A 186 0.42 18.57 -8.94
N VAL A 187 0.56 18.95 -7.66
CA VAL A 187 1.55 19.94 -7.23
C VAL A 187 2.98 19.42 -7.45
N ARG A 188 3.25 18.16 -7.10
CA ARG A 188 4.56 17.54 -7.30
C ARG A 188 4.85 17.18 -8.76
N ARG A 189 3.81 16.90 -9.53
CA ARG A 189 3.86 16.43 -10.91
C ARG A 189 2.80 17.14 -11.75
N PRO A 190 3.05 18.40 -12.14
CA PRO A 190 2.11 19.22 -12.91
C PRO A 190 1.90 18.71 -14.36
N ASP A 191 2.78 17.84 -14.81
CA ASP A 191 2.72 17.16 -16.11
C ASP A 191 1.68 16.02 -16.18
N LEU A 192 1.13 15.60 -15.04
CA LEU A 192 0.11 14.55 -15.03
C LEU A 192 -1.22 15.04 -15.61
N PRO A 193 -1.96 14.16 -16.31
CA PRO A 193 -3.31 14.47 -16.73
C PRO A 193 -4.21 14.70 -15.50
N ARG A 194 -5.09 15.67 -15.57
CA ARG A 194 -6.04 15.94 -14.48
C ARG A 194 -7.08 14.84 -14.30
N HIS A 195 -7.27 14.02 -15.32
CA HIS A 195 -8.21 12.90 -15.35
C HIS A 195 -7.80 11.89 -16.42
N MET A 196 -7.96 10.60 -16.13
CA MET A 196 -7.84 9.50 -17.08
C MET A 196 -9.06 8.60 -16.98
N GLU A 197 -9.70 8.35 -18.11
CA GLU A 197 -10.75 7.33 -18.19
C GLU A 197 -10.24 5.93 -17.89
N GLY A 198 -11.12 5.02 -17.50
CA GLY A 198 -10.78 3.62 -17.29
C GLY A 198 -10.33 2.96 -18.58
N GLY A 199 -9.29 2.14 -18.50
CA GLY A 199 -8.76 1.44 -19.67
C GLY A 199 -7.36 0.85 -19.44
N PRO A 200 -6.80 0.15 -20.44
CA PRO A 200 -5.51 -0.54 -20.30
C PRO A 200 -4.33 0.35 -19.92
N GLN A 201 -4.37 1.62 -20.31
CA GLN A 201 -3.32 2.60 -19.99
C GLN A 201 -3.51 3.29 -18.63
N ASN A 202 -4.65 3.05 -17.97
CA ASN A 202 -4.92 3.65 -16.67
C ASN A 202 -4.09 2.97 -15.57
N PRO A 203 -3.40 3.73 -14.69
CA PRO A 203 -2.55 3.17 -13.64
C PRO A 203 -3.31 2.36 -12.58
N LEU A 204 -4.63 2.51 -12.48
CA LEU A 204 -5.46 1.70 -11.58
C LEU A 204 -5.81 0.32 -12.15
N GLY A 205 -5.50 0.08 -13.42
CA GLY A 205 -5.71 -1.20 -14.08
C GLY A 205 -7.18 -1.61 -14.17
N ALA A 206 -7.39 -2.94 -14.25
CA ALA A 206 -8.70 -3.51 -14.57
C ALA A 206 -9.73 -3.40 -13.43
N ARG A 207 -9.33 -3.34 -12.18
CA ARG A 207 -10.21 -3.33 -11.00
C ARG A 207 -9.63 -2.46 -9.88
N ALA A 208 -10.52 -1.83 -9.10
CA ALA A 208 -10.15 -1.18 -7.84
C ALA A 208 -11.15 -1.49 -6.73
N MET A 209 -10.63 -1.72 -5.53
CA MET A 209 -11.34 -1.88 -4.26
C MET A 209 -10.91 -0.76 -3.33
N TYR A 210 -11.84 0.10 -2.95
CA TYR A 210 -11.59 1.28 -2.12
C TYR A 210 -11.61 0.91 -0.64
N LEU A 211 -10.73 1.52 0.17
CA LEU A 211 -10.53 1.17 1.57
C LEU A 211 -11.09 2.26 2.51
N GLY A 212 -12.31 2.06 2.96
CA GLY A 212 -13.03 3.01 3.82
C GLY A 212 -13.21 4.37 3.15
N SER A 213 -13.08 5.44 3.92
CA SER A 213 -13.11 6.84 3.45
C SER A 213 -11.73 7.38 3.04
N SER A 214 -10.70 6.52 3.04
CA SER A 214 -9.34 6.93 2.70
C SER A 214 -9.12 6.99 1.19
N LEU A 215 -7.99 7.58 0.78
CA LEU A 215 -7.54 7.55 -0.60
C LEU A 215 -6.88 6.22 -1.00
N TYR A 216 -6.72 5.28 -0.05
CA TYR A 216 -6.07 4.00 -0.31
C TYR A 216 -6.98 3.02 -1.04
N ARG A 217 -6.39 2.22 -1.90
CA ARG A 217 -7.07 1.22 -2.75
C ARG A 217 -6.21 -0.03 -2.87
N ILE A 218 -6.87 -1.15 -3.11
CA ILE A 218 -6.25 -2.32 -3.74
C ILE A 218 -6.69 -2.26 -5.21
N HIS A 219 -5.73 -2.25 -6.14
CA HIS A 219 -6.06 -2.02 -7.55
C HIS A 219 -5.10 -2.76 -8.49
N GLY A 220 -5.48 -2.91 -9.74
CA GLY A 220 -4.65 -3.44 -10.80
C GLY A 220 -3.52 -2.50 -11.22
N SER A 221 -2.84 -2.84 -12.29
CA SER A 221 -1.77 -1.99 -12.82
C SER A 221 -1.56 -2.24 -14.32
N ASN A 222 -1.20 -1.19 -15.04
CA ASN A 222 -0.64 -1.27 -16.39
C ASN A 222 0.87 -1.59 -16.37
N GLU A 223 1.47 -1.78 -15.19
CA GLU A 223 2.90 -1.98 -14.97
C GLU A 223 3.17 -3.21 -14.09
N PRO A 224 2.97 -4.46 -14.62
CA PRO A 224 3.08 -5.68 -13.83
C PRO A 224 4.49 -5.93 -13.28
N TRP A 225 5.53 -5.38 -13.89
CA TRP A 225 6.92 -5.49 -13.41
C TRP A 225 7.18 -4.77 -12.09
N THR A 226 6.24 -3.94 -11.62
CA THR A 226 6.35 -3.21 -10.35
C THR A 226 5.86 -4.00 -9.14
N ILE A 227 5.34 -5.20 -9.36
CA ILE A 227 4.97 -6.11 -8.27
C ILE A 227 6.24 -6.58 -7.55
N GLY A 228 6.19 -6.64 -6.24
CA GLY A 228 7.34 -6.92 -5.38
C GLY A 228 8.14 -5.68 -4.97
N THR A 229 7.75 -4.48 -5.42
CA THR A 229 8.52 -3.26 -5.18
C THR A 229 7.74 -2.18 -4.39
N ASN A 230 8.46 -1.16 -3.93
CA ASN A 230 7.90 -0.02 -3.21
C ASN A 230 7.67 1.14 -4.20
N VAL A 231 6.47 1.26 -4.75
CA VAL A 231 6.22 2.15 -5.90
C VAL A 231 5.08 3.14 -5.73
N SER A 232 4.15 2.89 -4.80
CA SER A 232 2.92 3.67 -4.70
C SER A 232 3.01 4.81 -3.67
N SER A 233 1.99 5.65 -3.65
CA SER A 233 1.73 6.62 -2.57
C SER A 233 0.79 6.03 -1.51
N GLY A 234 0.94 4.73 -1.18
CA GLY A 234 0.20 4.03 -0.14
C GLY A 234 -0.88 3.06 -0.64
N CYS A 235 -1.24 3.08 -1.93
CA CYS A 235 -2.14 2.08 -2.51
C CYS A 235 -1.44 0.72 -2.66
N ILE A 236 -2.22 -0.34 -2.68
CA ILE A 236 -1.76 -1.72 -2.88
C ILE A 236 -1.99 -2.07 -4.34
N ARG A 237 -0.90 -2.32 -5.06
CA ARG A 237 -0.90 -2.59 -6.49
C ARG A 237 -0.82 -4.09 -6.74
N MET A 238 -1.59 -4.59 -7.69
CA MET A 238 -1.62 -5.98 -8.13
C MET A 238 -1.48 -6.09 -9.65
N ARG A 239 -1.13 -7.26 -10.16
CA ARG A 239 -1.33 -7.54 -11.58
C ARG A 239 -2.82 -7.52 -11.92
N ASN A 240 -3.16 -7.26 -13.19
CA ASN A 240 -4.56 -7.20 -13.59
C ASN A 240 -5.29 -8.54 -13.42
N GLU A 241 -4.66 -9.65 -13.77
CA GLU A 241 -5.23 -10.99 -13.57
C GLU A 241 -5.49 -11.31 -12.10
N ASP A 242 -4.57 -10.90 -11.20
CA ASP A 242 -4.68 -11.16 -9.77
C ASP A 242 -5.75 -10.30 -9.11
N VAL A 243 -5.85 -9.02 -9.47
CA VAL A 243 -6.90 -8.15 -8.93
C VAL A 243 -8.29 -8.53 -9.44
N ILE A 244 -8.41 -9.03 -10.67
CA ILE A 244 -9.66 -9.56 -11.21
C ILE A 244 -10.10 -10.78 -10.40
N ASP A 245 -9.19 -11.71 -10.12
CA ASP A 245 -9.47 -12.90 -9.30
C ASP A 245 -9.87 -12.50 -7.87
N LEU A 246 -9.10 -11.66 -7.20
CA LEU A 246 -9.42 -11.17 -5.86
C LEU A 246 -10.77 -10.42 -5.83
N TYR A 247 -11.01 -9.56 -6.80
CA TYR A 247 -12.25 -8.81 -6.94
C TYR A 247 -13.48 -9.72 -7.04
N GLY A 248 -13.39 -10.82 -7.78
CA GLY A 248 -14.46 -11.81 -7.88
C GLY A 248 -14.75 -12.58 -6.58
N ARG A 249 -13.77 -12.65 -5.67
CA ARG A 249 -13.86 -13.45 -4.42
C ARG A 249 -14.31 -12.65 -3.20
N VAL A 250 -14.22 -11.32 -3.22
CA VAL A 250 -14.48 -10.47 -2.05
C VAL A 250 -15.66 -9.54 -2.28
N ASN A 251 -16.36 -9.21 -1.20
CA ASN A 251 -17.52 -8.30 -1.22
C ASN A 251 -17.16 -6.94 -0.59
N VAL A 252 -18.00 -5.93 -0.88
CA VAL A 252 -18.01 -4.69 -0.09
C VAL A 252 -18.30 -5.06 1.37
N GLY A 253 -17.59 -4.42 2.30
CA GLY A 253 -17.60 -4.77 3.73
C GLY A 253 -16.49 -5.74 4.14
N ALA A 254 -15.81 -6.41 3.21
CA ALA A 254 -14.70 -7.32 3.54
C ALA A 254 -13.61 -6.58 4.35
N ARG A 255 -13.14 -7.24 5.42
CA ARG A 255 -12.11 -6.74 6.32
C ARG A 255 -10.74 -6.79 5.64
N VAL A 256 -9.98 -5.72 5.79
CA VAL A 256 -8.60 -5.59 5.27
C VAL A 256 -7.68 -5.21 6.43
N VAL A 257 -6.71 -6.04 6.72
CA VAL A 257 -5.68 -5.86 7.75
C VAL A 257 -4.36 -5.59 7.05
N VAL A 258 -3.73 -4.46 7.32
CA VAL A 258 -2.42 -4.06 6.74
C VAL A 258 -1.37 -4.05 7.84
N ILE A 259 -0.28 -4.79 7.62
CA ILE A 259 0.85 -4.97 8.55
C ILE A 259 2.16 -4.64 7.89
#